data_97a44abd8d52184268bfab7ce55ad7eb
#
_entry.id   97a44abd8d52184268bfab7ce55ad7eb
#
_cell.length_a   1.000
_cell.length_b   1.000
_cell.length_c   1.000
_cell.angle_alpha   90.00
_cell.angle_beta   90.00
_cell.angle_gamma   90.00
#
_symmetry.space_group_name_H-M   'P 1'
#
loop_
_entity.id
_entity.type
_entity.pdbx_description
1 polymer ?
#
loop_
_entity_poly.entity_id
_entity_poly.type
_entity_poly.pdbx_seq_one_letter_code
_entity_poly.pdbx_strand_id
1 'polypeptide(L)'
;MKALDKQNVAQALSVVPGVVLQKSGSRNEEQVKVRGFDSRQVPVYFDGVPIYVPYDGNLDLARILTNNLGAVEVSKGYSSLLQGPNQMGGAINITTQKPTKPLEANLGYRQGWSRSRDNAYDMHASFAASSDLGYLQVSGSQLKQDFLGLPHGVNNDIAGKHGKMINSSADDKRGIVKLGFTPRENDEYTLTYIKQDGEKDNPPYSGNSGQKSRYWQWPEYDKESFYYQGTTQLNERFTLKSRLYRDTFENTLMMYNSLADLKNKKGSYSHYSDYSDGAGLQLAADVRENDLLSFAVNWKDDVHREKGAPHAAYDRYEDRTWSLASEYQWAAADNVDVVAGISYDWRDSVEAKKHENDGSITHYDDNNQSAFNWQVMGKYHFANEDTLALSYYDRTRFPTLKERYTTSKPAYNQIAIVNPQLKPERARGGRFNLEWCLHARLGI
;
A
#
# COMPACT_ATOMS: atom_id res chain seq x y z
N MET A 1 -5.87 -8.57 14.93
CA MET A 1 -6.90 -7.88 14.15
C MET A 1 -8.30 -8.34 14.51
N LYS A 2 -8.60 -9.64 14.55
CA LYS A 2 -9.93 -10.14 14.98
C LYS A 2 -10.35 -9.66 16.36
N ALA A 3 -9.47 -9.73 17.36
CA ALA A 3 -9.76 -9.29 18.74
C ALA A 3 -10.07 -7.78 18.88
N LEU A 4 -9.61 -6.96 17.91
CA LEU A 4 -9.82 -5.51 17.89
C LEU A 4 -10.89 -5.09 16.89
N ASP A 5 -11.62 -6.05 16.30
CA ASP A 5 -12.68 -5.83 15.31
C ASP A 5 -12.25 -4.94 14.12
N LYS A 6 -11.04 -5.15 13.60
CA LYS A 6 -10.52 -4.37 12.46
C LYS A 6 -10.78 -5.11 11.15
N GLN A 7 -11.62 -4.54 10.30
CA GLN A 7 -12.11 -5.16 9.06
C GLN A 7 -11.17 -4.91 7.87
N ASN A 8 -10.45 -3.79 7.88
CA ASN A 8 -9.51 -3.43 6.83
C ASN A 8 -8.17 -2.92 7.40
N VAL A 9 -7.17 -2.82 6.55
CA VAL A 9 -5.81 -2.42 6.93
C VAL A 9 -5.75 -1.00 7.47
N ALA A 10 -6.54 -0.06 6.95
CA ALA A 10 -6.60 1.30 7.49
C ALA A 10 -7.01 1.30 8.97
N GLN A 11 -8.07 0.55 9.31
CA GLN A 11 -8.52 0.39 10.69
C GLN A 11 -7.47 -0.34 11.56
N ALA A 12 -6.78 -1.34 11.02
CA ALA A 12 -5.71 -2.04 11.74
C ALA A 12 -4.55 -1.10 12.07
N LEU A 13 -4.16 -0.26 11.13
CA LEU A 13 -3.09 0.72 11.30
C LEU A 13 -3.46 1.87 12.27
N SER A 14 -4.75 2.19 12.41
CA SER A 14 -5.20 3.28 13.30
C SER A 14 -4.90 3.07 14.79
N VAL A 15 -4.59 1.83 15.20
CA VAL A 15 -4.22 1.51 16.59
C VAL A 15 -2.71 1.46 16.82
N VAL A 16 -1.91 1.67 15.79
CA VAL A 16 -0.45 1.66 15.87
C VAL A 16 0.06 3.02 16.34
N PRO A 17 0.78 3.15 17.45
CA PRO A 17 1.31 4.42 17.92
C PRO A 17 2.17 5.12 16.86
N GLY A 18 1.96 6.44 16.65
CA GLY A 18 2.70 7.23 15.64
C GLY A 18 2.20 7.04 14.20
N VAL A 19 1.10 6.31 14.01
CA VAL A 19 0.37 6.23 12.75
C VAL A 19 -0.96 6.96 12.90
N VAL A 20 -1.25 7.85 11.95
CA VAL A 20 -2.49 8.64 11.94
C VAL A 20 -3.28 8.29 10.69
N LEU A 21 -4.51 7.84 10.88
CA LEU A 21 -5.44 7.60 9.78
C LEU A 21 -5.86 8.94 9.17
N GLN A 22 -5.66 9.09 7.87
CA GLN A 22 -6.10 10.23 7.09
C GLN A 22 -7.20 9.81 6.12
N LYS A 23 -8.40 10.34 6.33
CA LYS A 23 -9.51 10.14 5.41
C LYS A 23 -9.58 11.29 4.42
N SER A 24 -9.43 10.99 3.14
CA SER A 24 -9.66 11.95 2.05
C SER A 24 -11.16 12.00 1.74
N GLY A 25 -11.87 12.95 2.34
CA GLY A 25 -13.33 13.11 2.14
C GLY A 25 -13.72 13.42 0.71
N SER A 26 -12.81 13.99 -0.08
CA SER A 26 -13.07 14.32 -1.49
C SER A 26 -13.07 13.10 -2.41
N ARG A 27 -12.46 11.98 -2.00
CA ARG A 27 -12.36 10.73 -2.76
C ARG A 27 -12.84 9.50 -1.99
N ASN A 28 -13.25 9.68 -0.73
CA ASN A 28 -13.59 8.58 0.19
C ASN A 28 -12.48 7.53 0.25
N GLU A 29 -11.24 7.98 0.41
CA GLU A 29 -10.04 7.14 0.52
C GLU A 29 -9.47 7.23 1.93
N GLU A 30 -9.00 6.12 2.45
CA GLU A 30 -8.33 6.05 3.74
C GLU A 30 -6.85 5.72 3.53
N GLN A 31 -6.00 6.64 3.97
CA GLN A 31 -4.56 6.57 3.91
C GLN A 31 -3.98 6.77 5.31
N VAL A 32 -2.70 6.56 5.47
CA VAL A 32 -2.03 6.81 6.75
C VAL A 32 -0.90 7.79 6.62
N LYS A 33 -0.66 8.52 7.70
CA LYS A 33 0.59 9.27 7.93
C LYS A 33 1.38 8.56 9.02
N VAL A 34 2.65 8.32 8.74
CA VAL A 34 3.58 7.74 9.70
C VAL A 34 4.55 8.83 10.12
N ARG A 35 4.43 9.34 11.36
CA ARG A 35 5.29 10.40 11.90
C ARG A 35 5.36 11.66 11.02
N GLY A 36 4.26 12.04 10.40
CA GLY A 36 4.17 13.21 9.52
C GLY A 36 4.44 12.93 8.04
N PHE A 37 5.05 11.80 7.69
CA PHE A 37 5.20 11.38 6.30
C PHE A 37 3.88 10.84 5.75
N ASP A 38 3.53 11.23 4.53
CA ASP A 38 2.32 10.77 3.86
C ASP A 38 2.49 9.38 3.21
N SER A 39 1.40 8.84 2.69
CA SER A 39 1.36 7.50 2.09
C SER A 39 2.32 7.31 0.90
N ARG A 40 2.68 8.38 0.17
CA ARG A 40 3.63 8.30 -0.95
C ARG A 40 5.08 8.21 -0.49
N GLN A 41 5.33 8.61 0.75
CA GLN A 41 6.66 8.62 1.40
C GLN A 41 6.87 7.39 2.29
N VAL A 42 5.82 6.58 2.48
CA VAL A 42 5.81 5.36 3.27
C VAL A 42 5.21 4.23 2.43
N PRO A 43 6.02 3.54 1.62
CA PRO A 43 5.53 2.49 0.75
C PRO A 43 4.88 1.35 1.52
N VAL A 44 3.87 0.74 0.90
CA VAL A 44 3.16 -0.43 1.41
C VAL A 44 3.61 -1.65 0.63
N TYR A 45 3.93 -2.72 1.35
CA TYR A 45 4.29 -4.01 0.81
C TYR A 45 3.25 -5.06 1.20
N PHE A 46 3.00 -6.00 0.32
CA PHE A 46 2.21 -7.19 0.58
C PHE A 46 3.10 -8.42 0.39
N ASP A 47 3.35 -9.16 1.48
CA ASP A 47 4.36 -10.22 1.52
C ASP A 47 5.73 -9.77 0.95
N GLY A 48 6.14 -8.50 1.18
CA GLY A 48 7.39 -7.95 0.66
C GLY A 48 7.35 -7.46 -0.79
N VAL A 49 6.22 -7.56 -1.50
CA VAL A 49 6.00 -7.00 -2.84
C VAL A 49 5.37 -5.60 -2.69
N PRO A 50 5.91 -4.55 -3.33
CA PRO A 50 5.34 -3.21 -3.22
C PRO A 50 3.97 -3.15 -3.89
N ILE A 51 2.98 -2.55 -3.21
CA ILE A 51 1.62 -2.38 -3.72
C ILE A 51 1.20 -0.91 -3.66
N TYR A 52 0.76 -0.37 -4.78
CA TYR A 52 0.32 1.03 -4.92
C TYR A 52 -0.42 1.22 -6.25
N VAL A 53 -0.96 2.40 -6.46
CA VAL A 53 -1.47 2.82 -7.77
C VAL A 53 -0.33 3.53 -8.52
N PRO A 54 0.08 3.08 -9.72
CA PRO A 54 1.22 3.63 -10.46
C PRO A 54 1.13 5.14 -10.69
N TYR A 55 -0.07 5.67 -10.93
CA TYR A 55 -0.28 7.08 -11.21
C TYR A 55 0.12 8.01 -10.07
N ASP A 56 -0.39 7.76 -8.86
CA ASP A 56 -0.23 8.71 -7.75
C ASP A 56 0.54 8.14 -6.55
N GLY A 57 0.98 6.90 -6.62
CA GLY A 57 1.73 6.24 -5.55
C GLY A 57 0.93 5.93 -4.28
N ASN A 58 -0.36 6.20 -4.28
CA ASN A 58 -1.24 5.96 -3.15
C ASN A 58 -1.95 4.61 -3.26
N LEU A 59 -2.51 4.18 -2.14
CA LEU A 59 -3.37 3.01 -2.05
C LEU A 59 -4.49 3.30 -1.06
N ASP A 60 -5.74 3.01 -1.42
CA ASP A 60 -6.87 3.10 -0.48
C ASP A 60 -6.82 1.88 0.46
N LEU A 61 -6.27 2.07 1.65
CA LEU A 61 -6.09 1.02 2.64
C LEU A 61 -7.41 0.49 3.22
N ALA A 62 -8.52 1.23 3.03
CA ALA A 62 -9.85 0.75 3.39
C ALA A 62 -10.33 -0.40 2.48
N ARG A 63 -9.74 -0.56 1.30
CA ARG A 63 -10.09 -1.64 0.35
C ARG A 63 -9.32 -2.94 0.61
N ILE A 64 -8.31 -2.94 1.49
CA ILE A 64 -7.56 -4.14 1.85
C ILE A 64 -8.17 -4.78 3.09
N LEU A 65 -8.89 -5.89 2.91
CA LEU A 65 -9.55 -6.60 4.00
C LEU A 65 -8.53 -7.36 4.87
N THR A 66 -8.77 -7.41 6.18
CA THR A 66 -7.86 -8.05 7.16
C THR A 66 -8.03 -9.56 7.29
N ASN A 67 -9.04 -10.11 6.66
CA ASN A 67 -9.27 -11.55 6.67
C ASN A 67 -8.09 -12.27 6.02
N ASN A 68 -7.57 -13.30 6.68
CA ASN A 68 -6.40 -14.07 6.25
C ASN A 68 -5.05 -13.32 6.27
N LEU A 69 -4.96 -12.19 6.97
CA LEU A 69 -3.69 -11.54 7.24
C LEU A 69 -3.08 -12.06 8.54
N GLY A 70 -1.77 -12.37 8.51
CA GLY A 70 -0.98 -12.76 9.67
C GLY A 70 -0.52 -11.56 10.48
N ALA A 71 0.06 -10.57 9.81
CA ALA A 71 0.61 -9.37 10.45
C ALA A 71 0.46 -8.11 9.58
N VAL A 72 0.46 -6.97 10.25
CA VAL A 72 0.68 -5.64 9.64
C VAL A 72 1.77 -4.97 10.44
N GLU A 73 2.93 -4.82 9.83
CA GLU A 73 4.14 -4.28 10.46
C GLU A 73 4.43 -2.87 9.96
N VAL A 74 4.81 -1.98 10.86
CA VAL A 74 5.13 -0.59 10.54
C VAL A 74 6.55 -0.28 10.97
N SER A 75 7.44 -0.10 10.00
CA SER A 75 8.78 0.44 10.23
C SER A 75 8.71 1.96 10.25
N LYS A 76 9.05 2.58 11.38
CA LYS A 76 8.91 4.03 11.59
C LYS A 76 10.28 4.70 11.52
N GLY A 77 10.57 5.33 10.41
CA GLY A 77 11.83 6.03 10.16
C GLY A 77 12.88 5.11 9.55
N TYR A 78 13.42 4.13 10.28
CA TYR A 78 14.32 3.13 9.69
C TYR A 78 13.52 2.07 8.94
N SER A 79 13.89 1.80 7.68
CA SER A 79 13.44 0.66 6.90
C SER A 79 14.58 0.22 5.97
N SER A 80 14.69 -1.07 5.67
CA SER A 80 15.81 -1.58 4.88
C SER A 80 15.79 -1.04 3.44
N LEU A 81 16.89 -0.47 2.97
CA LEU A 81 17.05 0.00 1.60
C LEU A 81 17.06 -1.12 0.57
N LEU A 82 17.25 -2.37 1.00
CA LEU A 82 17.22 -3.58 0.15
C LEU A 82 15.85 -3.79 -0.53
N GLN A 83 14.79 -3.21 0.01
CA GLN A 83 13.43 -3.35 -0.51
C GLN A 83 13.13 -2.49 -1.74
N GLY A 84 14.00 -1.54 -2.06
CA GLY A 84 13.86 -0.62 -3.19
C GLY A 84 13.63 0.85 -2.78
N PRO A 85 13.36 1.74 -3.74
CA PRO A 85 13.33 3.19 -3.54
C PRO A 85 12.09 3.71 -2.80
N ASN A 86 12.05 5.02 -2.60
CA ASN A 86 10.91 5.81 -2.10
C ASN A 86 10.55 5.62 -0.61
N GLN A 87 11.45 5.11 0.22
CA GLN A 87 11.21 4.81 1.63
C GLN A 87 11.62 5.96 2.57
N MET A 88 11.11 7.18 2.37
CA MET A 88 11.51 8.35 3.17
C MET A 88 11.08 8.26 4.64
N GLY A 89 9.83 7.85 4.90
CA GLY A 89 9.22 7.88 6.23
C GLY A 89 9.21 6.54 6.95
N GLY A 90 9.72 5.48 6.33
CA GLY A 90 9.62 4.09 6.78
C GLY A 90 8.90 3.22 5.78
N ALA A 91 8.28 2.14 6.23
CA ALA A 91 7.54 1.20 5.39
C ALA A 91 6.42 0.49 6.17
N ILE A 92 5.40 0.03 5.45
CA ILE A 92 4.33 -0.83 5.98
C ILE A 92 4.42 -2.16 5.24
N ASN A 93 4.49 -3.27 5.96
CA ASN A 93 4.45 -4.61 5.38
C ASN A 93 3.21 -5.35 5.89
N ILE A 94 2.41 -5.85 4.95
CA ILE A 94 1.22 -6.65 5.19
C ILE A 94 1.58 -8.09 4.85
N THR A 95 1.51 -9.00 5.82
CA THR A 95 1.91 -10.39 5.64
C THR A 95 0.70 -11.30 5.71
N THR A 96 0.58 -12.23 4.76
CA THR A 96 -0.44 -13.29 4.81
C THR A 96 -0.15 -14.30 5.91
N GLN A 97 -1.20 -14.87 6.47
CA GLN A 97 -1.06 -15.96 7.44
C GLN A 97 -0.50 -17.20 6.74
N LYS A 98 0.51 -17.85 7.31
CA LYS A 98 0.97 -19.17 6.88
C LYS A 98 0.23 -20.25 7.68
N PRO A 99 -0.07 -21.43 7.07
CA PRO A 99 -0.65 -22.55 7.81
C PRO A 99 0.32 -23.07 8.86
N THR A 100 -0.20 -23.38 10.04
CA THR A 100 0.54 -23.92 11.18
C THR A 100 0.17 -25.38 11.51
N LYS A 101 -0.89 -25.89 10.86
CA LYS A 101 -1.39 -27.25 11.02
C LYS A 101 -1.54 -27.92 9.65
N PRO A 102 -1.50 -29.26 9.58
CA PRO A 102 -1.68 -29.99 8.33
C PRO A 102 -2.97 -29.63 7.57
N LEU A 103 -4.03 -29.27 8.31
CA LEU A 103 -5.31 -28.83 7.76
C LEU A 103 -5.89 -27.73 8.63
N GLU A 104 -6.24 -26.61 8.01
CA GLU A 104 -6.91 -25.48 8.66
C GLU A 104 -8.07 -24.99 7.82
N ALA A 105 -9.19 -24.67 8.47
CA ALA A 105 -10.31 -24.00 7.84
C ALA A 105 -10.85 -22.93 8.79
N ASN A 106 -11.27 -21.79 8.23
CA ASN A 106 -11.89 -20.73 8.98
C ASN A 106 -13.06 -20.15 8.20
N LEU A 107 -14.19 -19.98 8.87
CA LEU A 107 -15.40 -19.33 8.35
C LEU A 107 -15.78 -18.20 9.29
N GLY A 108 -16.23 -17.11 8.75
CA GLY A 108 -16.76 -16.01 9.55
C GLY A 108 -17.83 -15.24 8.81
N TYR A 109 -18.82 -14.81 9.58
CA TYR A 109 -19.86 -13.90 9.15
C TYR A 109 -20.15 -12.88 10.22
N ARG A 110 -20.30 -11.61 9.83
CA ARG A 110 -20.63 -10.50 10.71
C ARG A 110 -21.68 -9.65 10.06
N GLN A 111 -22.73 -9.29 10.81
CA GLN A 111 -23.76 -8.38 10.38
C GLN A 111 -23.62 -7.04 11.06
N GLY A 112 -23.65 -5.98 10.27
CA GLY A 112 -23.69 -4.59 10.73
C GLY A 112 -25.12 -4.04 10.73
N TRP A 113 -25.42 -3.19 11.71
CA TRP A 113 -26.74 -2.59 11.89
C TRP A 113 -26.62 -1.08 12.07
N SER A 114 -27.48 -0.33 11.43
CA SER A 114 -27.64 1.08 11.66
C SER A 114 -29.11 1.39 11.95
N ARG A 115 -29.42 1.87 13.16
CA ARG A 115 -30.79 2.17 13.60
C ARG A 115 -31.76 1.00 13.36
N SER A 116 -31.38 -0.19 13.80
CA SER A 116 -32.18 -1.42 13.64
C SER A 116 -32.44 -1.83 12.19
N ARG A 117 -31.63 -1.37 11.26
CA ARG A 117 -31.63 -1.80 9.85
C ARG A 117 -30.29 -2.40 9.49
N ASP A 118 -30.32 -3.46 8.74
CA ASP A 118 -29.11 -4.03 8.14
C ASP A 118 -28.47 -3.00 7.24
N ASN A 119 -27.19 -2.74 7.43
CA ASN A 119 -26.46 -1.79 6.60
C ASN A 119 -25.11 -2.29 6.10
N ALA A 120 -24.60 -3.38 6.64
CA ALA A 120 -23.33 -3.94 6.23
C ALA A 120 -23.25 -5.42 6.59
N TYR A 121 -22.40 -6.17 5.88
CA TYR A 121 -21.94 -7.47 6.32
C TYR A 121 -20.48 -7.69 5.92
N ASP A 122 -19.80 -8.53 6.69
CA ASP A 122 -18.47 -9.08 6.41
C ASP A 122 -18.56 -10.60 6.46
N MET A 123 -18.15 -11.25 5.38
CA MET A 123 -18.06 -12.70 5.33
C MET A 123 -16.72 -13.13 4.78
N HIS A 124 -16.18 -14.24 5.32
CA HIS A 124 -14.94 -14.80 4.83
C HIS A 124 -14.89 -16.31 5.02
N ALA A 125 -14.14 -16.93 4.13
CA ALA A 125 -13.79 -18.34 4.22
C ALA A 125 -12.30 -18.48 3.88
N SER A 126 -11.61 -19.36 4.60
CA SER A 126 -10.25 -19.74 4.25
C SER A 126 -10.03 -21.23 4.51
N PHE A 127 -9.21 -21.82 3.67
CA PHE A 127 -8.76 -23.19 3.75
C PHE A 127 -7.26 -23.23 3.53
N ALA A 128 -6.55 -24.03 4.31
CA ALA A 128 -5.14 -24.28 4.11
C ALA A 128 -4.81 -25.73 4.40
N ALA A 129 -3.92 -26.29 3.59
CA ALA A 129 -3.36 -27.62 3.78
C ALA A 129 -1.84 -27.51 3.68
N SER A 130 -1.12 -28.19 4.57
CA SER A 130 0.34 -28.21 4.60
C SER A 130 0.91 -29.61 4.81
N SER A 131 2.09 -29.81 4.26
CA SER A 131 2.93 -31.01 4.40
C SER A 131 4.38 -30.60 4.50
N ASP A 132 5.29 -31.57 4.66
CA ASP A 132 6.75 -31.30 4.71
C ASP A 132 7.27 -30.71 3.39
N LEU A 133 6.59 -30.95 2.26
CA LEU A 133 7.00 -30.45 0.93
C LEU A 133 6.41 -29.09 0.57
N GLY A 134 5.45 -28.57 1.35
CA GLY A 134 4.85 -27.29 1.05
C GLY A 134 3.40 -27.16 1.49
N TYR A 135 2.73 -26.14 0.99
CA TYR A 135 1.37 -25.81 1.39
C TYR A 135 0.53 -25.19 0.27
N LEU A 136 -0.76 -25.36 0.41
CA LEU A 136 -1.79 -24.64 -0.35
C LEU A 136 -2.62 -23.81 0.60
N GLN A 137 -2.92 -22.59 0.21
CA GLN A 137 -3.81 -21.70 0.94
C GLN A 137 -4.78 -21.02 -0.03
N VAL A 138 -6.07 -21.07 0.29
CA VAL A 138 -7.14 -20.44 -0.48
C VAL A 138 -8.00 -19.64 0.48
N SER A 139 -8.31 -18.40 0.16
CA SER A 139 -9.24 -17.60 0.94
C SER A 139 -10.09 -16.70 0.07
N GLY A 140 -11.31 -16.44 0.52
CA GLY A 140 -12.23 -15.47 -0.05
C GLY A 140 -12.84 -14.62 1.05
N SER A 141 -13.07 -13.35 0.78
CA SER A 141 -13.74 -12.44 1.71
C SER A 141 -14.57 -11.40 0.96
N GLN A 142 -15.63 -10.94 1.59
CA GLN A 142 -16.43 -9.81 1.11
C GLN A 142 -16.83 -8.93 2.28
N LEU A 143 -16.62 -7.63 2.12
CA LEU A 143 -17.12 -6.59 3.00
C LEU A 143 -18.07 -5.70 2.20
N LYS A 144 -19.35 -5.77 2.52
CA LYS A 144 -20.37 -4.96 1.86
C LYS A 144 -20.98 -3.98 2.83
N GLN A 145 -21.16 -2.74 2.39
CA GLN A 145 -21.84 -1.69 3.09
C GLN A 145 -22.88 -1.06 2.16
N ASP A 146 -24.15 -1.19 2.46
CA ASP A 146 -25.21 -0.64 1.63
C ASP A 146 -25.39 0.87 1.83
N PHE A 147 -25.12 1.36 3.05
CA PHE A 147 -25.16 2.79 3.39
C PHE A 147 -24.44 3.07 4.70
N LEU A 148 -23.98 4.31 4.86
CA LEU A 148 -23.57 4.85 6.15
C LEU A 148 -24.81 5.38 6.92
N GLY A 149 -24.85 5.11 8.23
CA GLY A 149 -25.91 5.64 9.08
C GLY A 149 -25.78 7.15 9.28
N LEU A 150 -26.89 7.89 9.17
CA LEU A 150 -26.95 9.31 9.51
C LEU A 150 -27.15 9.51 11.02
N PRO A 151 -26.58 10.59 11.61
CA PRO A 151 -26.87 11.01 12.96
C PRO A 151 -28.37 11.25 13.19
N HIS A 152 -28.79 11.20 14.45
CA HIS A 152 -30.18 11.50 14.79
C HIS A 152 -30.54 12.97 14.43
N GLY A 153 -31.71 13.19 13.85
CA GLY A 153 -32.17 14.53 13.44
C GLY A 153 -31.70 14.99 12.05
N VAL A 154 -30.69 14.31 11.44
CA VAL A 154 -30.30 14.65 10.07
C VAL A 154 -31.28 14.02 9.07
N ASN A 155 -31.97 14.87 8.31
CA ASN A 155 -32.93 14.45 7.29
C ASN A 155 -33.05 15.55 6.22
N ASN A 156 -32.23 15.51 5.19
CA ASN A 156 -32.22 16.47 4.09
C ASN A 156 -31.77 15.84 2.78
N ASP A 157 -31.99 16.54 1.66
CA ASP A 157 -31.73 16.02 0.34
C ASP A 157 -30.22 15.85 0.01
N ILE A 158 -29.34 16.55 0.72
CA ILE A 158 -27.88 16.48 0.49
C ILE A 158 -27.27 15.34 1.30
N ALA A 159 -27.55 15.28 2.61
CA ALA A 159 -26.98 14.25 3.47
C ALA A 159 -27.67 12.90 3.31
N GLY A 160 -28.99 12.92 3.16
CA GLY A 160 -29.83 11.71 3.05
C GLY A 160 -31.06 11.76 3.94
N LYS A 161 -31.88 10.73 3.86
CA LYS A 161 -33.18 10.61 4.53
C LYS A 161 -33.33 9.27 5.23
N HIS A 162 -34.26 9.24 6.20
CA HIS A 162 -34.64 8.02 6.93
C HIS A 162 -33.44 7.27 7.55
N GLY A 163 -32.44 8.04 8.04
CA GLY A 163 -31.24 7.47 8.68
C GLY A 163 -30.20 6.90 7.73
N LYS A 164 -30.37 7.02 6.41
CA LYS A 164 -29.45 6.54 5.38
C LYS A 164 -28.74 7.72 4.73
N MET A 165 -27.41 7.70 4.74
CA MET A 165 -26.58 8.64 3.97
C MET A 165 -26.65 8.27 2.49
N ILE A 166 -26.86 9.26 1.62
CA ILE A 166 -26.86 9.03 0.18
C ILE A 166 -25.45 8.79 -0.33
N ASN A 167 -25.33 8.04 -1.43
CA ASN A 167 -24.06 7.81 -2.14
C ASN A 167 -22.95 7.36 -1.20
N SER A 168 -23.22 6.34 -0.39
CA SER A 168 -22.32 5.87 0.68
C SER A 168 -22.17 4.35 0.73
N SER A 169 -22.52 3.67 -0.36
CA SER A 169 -22.32 2.23 -0.49
C SER A 169 -20.88 1.87 -0.80
N ALA A 170 -20.49 0.65 -0.46
CA ALA A 170 -19.23 0.02 -0.85
C ALA A 170 -19.39 -1.50 -0.87
N ASP A 171 -18.73 -2.16 -1.80
CA ASP A 171 -18.65 -3.62 -1.88
C ASP A 171 -17.22 -4.00 -2.26
N ASP A 172 -16.50 -4.69 -1.37
CA ASP A 172 -15.14 -5.16 -1.58
C ASP A 172 -15.09 -6.66 -1.47
N LYS A 173 -14.68 -7.31 -2.54
CA LYS A 173 -14.45 -8.76 -2.62
C LYS A 173 -12.98 -9.03 -2.83
N ARG A 174 -12.46 -10.06 -2.19
CA ARG A 174 -11.07 -10.45 -2.32
C ARG A 174 -10.90 -11.96 -2.30
N GLY A 175 -10.18 -12.47 -3.29
CA GLY A 175 -9.72 -13.86 -3.35
C GLY A 175 -8.20 -13.92 -3.30
N ILE A 176 -7.64 -14.89 -2.57
CA ILE A 176 -6.21 -15.18 -2.51
C ILE A 176 -6.00 -16.67 -2.68
N VAL A 177 -5.08 -17.04 -3.58
CA VAL A 177 -4.55 -18.40 -3.70
C VAL A 177 -3.04 -18.30 -3.53
N LYS A 178 -2.48 -19.09 -2.61
CA LYS A 178 -1.06 -19.15 -2.36
C LYS A 178 -0.58 -20.59 -2.34
N LEU A 179 0.40 -20.90 -3.15
CA LEU A 179 1.13 -22.17 -3.18
C LEU A 179 2.52 -21.93 -2.63
N GLY A 180 2.94 -22.75 -1.68
CA GLY A 180 4.30 -22.78 -1.15
C GLY A 180 4.93 -24.13 -1.40
N PHE A 181 6.18 -24.14 -1.85
CA PHE A 181 7.01 -25.32 -2.02
C PHE A 181 8.25 -25.18 -1.15
N THR A 182 8.48 -26.14 -0.26
CA THR A 182 9.54 -26.15 0.76
C THR A 182 10.39 -27.42 0.64
N PRO A 183 11.21 -27.54 -0.44
CA PRO A 183 11.96 -28.78 -0.73
C PRO A 183 13.07 -29.07 0.28
N ARG A 184 13.54 -28.07 1.02
CA ARG A 184 14.53 -28.15 2.10
C ARG A 184 14.11 -27.22 3.24
N GLU A 185 14.68 -27.43 4.42
CA GLU A 185 14.33 -26.66 5.63
C GLU A 185 14.40 -25.14 5.45
N ASN A 186 15.39 -24.63 4.70
CA ASN A 186 15.63 -23.21 4.51
C ASN A 186 15.28 -22.70 3.12
N ASP A 187 14.65 -23.54 2.28
CA ASP A 187 14.22 -23.18 0.95
C ASP A 187 12.69 -23.03 0.92
N GLU A 188 12.22 -21.93 0.38
CA GLU A 188 10.80 -21.70 0.15
C GLU A 188 10.55 -20.98 -1.17
N TYR A 189 9.64 -21.51 -1.97
CA TYR A 189 9.20 -20.90 -3.22
C TYR A 189 7.69 -20.74 -3.19
N THR A 190 7.20 -19.54 -3.42
CA THR A 190 5.77 -19.24 -3.37
C THR A 190 5.26 -18.66 -4.67
N LEU A 191 4.06 -19.07 -5.06
CA LEU A 191 3.24 -18.43 -6.07
C LEU A 191 1.98 -17.92 -5.39
N THR A 192 1.70 -16.64 -5.54
CA THR A 192 0.52 -15.99 -4.96
C THR A 192 -0.28 -15.30 -6.05
N TYR A 193 -1.56 -15.60 -6.12
CA TYR A 193 -2.51 -14.88 -6.95
C TYR A 193 -3.55 -14.20 -6.05
N ILE A 194 -3.78 -12.91 -6.30
CA ILE A 194 -4.75 -12.10 -5.56
C ILE A 194 -5.65 -11.43 -6.58
N LYS A 195 -6.96 -11.57 -6.38
CA LYS A 195 -7.96 -10.79 -7.10
C LYS A 195 -8.82 -10.02 -6.11
N GLN A 196 -8.99 -8.75 -6.37
CA GLN A 196 -9.83 -7.85 -5.60
C GLN A 196 -10.74 -7.09 -6.56
N ASP A 197 -12.04 -7.23 -6.37
CA ASP A 197 -13.07 -6.45 -7.07
C ASP A 197 -13.68 -5.48 -6.05
N GLY A 198 -13.74 -4.20 -6.38
CA GLY A 198 -14.21 -3.16 -5.48
C GLY A 198 -15.16 -2.17 -6.14
N GLU A 199 -16.19 -1.78 -5.39
CA GLU A 199 -17.09 -0.69 -5.74
C GLU A 199 -17.21 0.25 -4.54
N LYS A 200 -17.23 1.55 -4.77
CA LYS A 200 -17.47 2.52 -3.69
C LYS A 200 -18.14 3.78 -4.19
N ASP A 201 -18.93 4.37 -3.32
CA ASP A 201 -19.53 5.68 -3.50
C ASP A 201 -18.80 6.73 -2.64
N ASN A 202 -18.94 8.00 -3.00
CA ASN A 202 -18.44 9.11 -2.22
C ASN A 202 -19.60 9.89 -1.58
N PRO A 203 -19.79 9.80 -0.25
CA PRO A 203 -20.80 10.58 0.45
C PRO A 203 -20.60 12.07 0.18
N PRO A 204 -21.63 12.81 -0.24
CA PRO A 204 -21.50 14.22 -0.53
C PRO A 204 -21.23 15.01 0.74
N TYR A 205 -20.41 16.06 0.65
CA TYR A 205 -20.21 16.99 1.73
C TYR A 205 -21.52 17.74 2.02
N SER A 206 -21.97 17.65 3.25
CA SER A 206 -23.24 18.23 3.72
C SER A 206 -23.09 19.26 4.84
N GLY A 207 -21.87 19.75 5.08
CA GLY A 207 -21.56 20.78 6.07
C GLY A 207 -21.80 22.21 5.58
N ASN A 208 -21.09 23.17 6.20
CA ASN A 208 -21.28 24.61 5.93
C ASN A 208 -20.97 24.99 4.47
N SER A 209 -21.55 26.11 4.04
CA SER A 209 -21.34 26.69 2.71
C SER A 209 -19.85 26.97 2.42
N GLY A 210 -19.43 26.71 1.18
CA GLY A 210 -18.07 26.97 0.71
C GLY A 210 -17.33 25.75 0.17
N GLN A 211 -17.73 24.54 0.54
CA GLN A 211 -17.20 23.33 -0.09
C GLN A 211 -18.23 22.74 -1.06
N LYS A 212 -17.80 22.49 -2.28
CA LYS A 212 -18.64 21.85 -3.30
C LYS A 212 -18.82 20.37 -2.97
N SER A 213 -20.07 19.92 -2.86
CA SER A 213 -20.38 18.49 -2.76
C SER A 213 -19.92 17.74 -4.01
N ARG A 214 -19.33 16.58 -3.84
CA ARG A 214 -18.90 15.69 -4.93
C ARG A 214 -19.78 14.45 -4.90
N TYR A 215 -20.54 14.25 -5.96
CA TYR A 215 -21.39 13.08 -6.14
C TYR A 215 -20.64 12.10 -7.05
N TRP A 216 -19.58 11.46 -6.50
CA TRP A 216 -18.72 10.58 -7.24
C TRP A 216 -19.01 9.12 -6.91
N GLN A 217 -18.84 8.26 -7.88
CA GLN A 217 -18.98 6.81 -7.74
C GLN A 217 -17.83 6.12 -8.42
N TRP A 218 -17.32 5.06 -7.82
CA TRP A 218 -16.38 4.13 -8.41
C TRP A 218 -17.09 2.79 -8.61
N PRO A 219 -17.73 2.56 -9.80
CA PRO A 219 -18.32 1.26 -10.12
C PRO A 219 -17.29 0.17 -10.37
N GLU A 220 -16.01 0.52 -10.44
CA GLU A 220 -14.89 -0.37 -10.62
C GLU A 220 -13.68 0.20 -9.87
N TYR A 221 -13.10 -0.62 -9.02
CA TYR A 221 -11.88 -0.34 -8.26
C TYR A 221 -11.15 -1.66 -8.01
N ASP A 222 -10.67 -2.26 -9.11
CA ASP A 222 -10.24 -3.63 -9.18
C ASP A 222 -8.72 -3.73 -9.17
N LYS A 223 -8.22 -4.74 -8.51
CA LYS A 223 -6.79 -5.03 -8.45
C LYS A 223 -6.56 -6.52 -8.65
N GLU A 224 -5.60 -6.85 -9.50
CA GLU A 224 -5.17 -8.21 -9.73
C GLU A 224 -3.65 -8.30 -9.60
N SER A 225 -3.16 -9.30 -8.89
CA SER A 225 -1.75 -9.43 -8.54
C SER A 225 -1.28 -10.85 -8.70
N PHE A 226 -0.14 -11.02 -9.33
CA PHE A 226 0.58 -12.29 -9.43
C PHE A 226 1.99 -12.11 -8.90
N TYR A 227 2.37 -12.91 -7.88
CA TYR A 227 3.67 -12.85 -7.23
C TYR A 227 4.35 -14.21 -7.25
N TYR A 228 5.61 -14.22 -7.64
CA TYR A 228 6.56 -15.28 -7.35
C TYR A 228 7.58 -14.78 -6.33
N GLN A 229 7.87 -15.57 -5.32
CA GLN A 229 8.94 -15.29 -4.37
C GLN A 229 9.70 -16.59 -4.09
N GLY A 230 11.02 -16.48 -4.01
CA GLY A 230 11.90 -17.59 -3.71
C GLY A 230 12.90 -17.21 -2.62
N THR A 231 13.15 -18.13 -1.71
CA THR A 231 14.29 -18.11 -0.78
C THR A 231 15.05 -19.41 -0.99
N THR A 232 16.32 -19.31 -1.30
CA THR A 232 17.21 -20.47 -1.55
C THR A 232 18.46 -20.33 -0.70
N GLN A 233 18.69 -21.28 0.18
CA GLN A 233 19.97 -21.39 0.85
C GLN A 233 20.99 -22.05 -0.09
N LEU A 234 21.90 -21.25 -0.67
CA LEU A 234 22.91 -21.73 -1.62
C LEU A 234 23.95 -22.60 -0.92
N ASN A 235 24.35 -22.23 0.28
CA ASN A 235 25.22 -22.95 1.20
C ASN A 235 25.07 -22.39 2.63
N GLU A 236 25.92 -22.82 3.55
CA GLU A 236 25.88 -22.40 4.97
C GLU A 236 26.02 -20.87 5.16
N ARG A 237 26.59 -20.15 4.20
CA ARG A 237 26.87 -18.71 4.30
C ARG A 237 26.03 -17.83 3.40
N PHE A 238 25.46 -18.37 2.33
CA PHE A 238 24.79 -17.58 1.32
C PHE A 238 23.33 -17.96 1.16
N THR A 239 22.47 -16.97 1.29
CA THR A 239 21.03 -17.09 1.01
C THR A 239 20.64 -16.13 -0.12
N LEU A 240 20.00 -16.67 -1.16
CA LEU A 240 19.45 -15.91 -2.27
C LEU A 240 17.94 -15.76 -2.10
N LYS A 241 17.44 -14.52 -2.15
CA LYS A 241 16.01 -14.22 -2.25
C LYS A 241 15.70 -13.64 -3.62
N SER A 242 14.59 -14.09 -4.21
CA SER A 242 14.12 -13.63 -5.51
C SER A 242 12.65 -13.28 -5.44
N ARG A 243 12.23 -12.28 -6.23
CA ARG A 243 10.82 -11.93 -6.42
C ARG A 243 10.56 -11.49 -7.85
N LEU A 244 9.39 -11.88 -8.36
CA LEU A 244 8.82 -11.37 -9.60
C LEU A 244 7.35 -11.05 -9.33
N TYR A 245 6.87 -9.97 -9.88
CA TYR A 245 5.48 -9.60 -9.69
C TYR A 245 4.91 -8.83 -10.87
N ARG A 246 3.60 -8.99 -11.03
CA ARG A 246 2.76 -8.14 -11.85
C ARG A 246 1.53 -7.75 -11.04
N ASP A 247 1.30 -6.45 -10.94
CA ASP A 247 0.11 -5.83 -10.35
C ASP A 247 -0.65 -5.09 -11.44
N THR A 248 -1.96 -5.29 -11.54
CA THR A 248 -2.84 -4.49 -12.40
C THR A 248 -3.84 -3.72 -11.55
N PHE A 249 -4.27 -2.58 -12.03
CA PHE A 249 -5.28 -1.76 -11.38
C PHE A 249 -6.23 -1.16 -12.41
N GLU A 250 -7.49 -1.54 -12.34
CA GLU A 250 -8.58 -1.00 -13.15
C GLU A 250 -9.48 -0.14 -12.27
N ASN A 251 -9.74 1.09 -12.71
CA ASN A 251 -10.50 2.04 -11.91
C ASN A 251 -11.38 2.92 -12.81
N THR A 252 -12.67 2.83 -12.63
CA THR A 252 -13.63 3.71 -13.29
C THR A 252 -14.23 4.69 -12.30
N LEU A 253 -14.08 5.98 -12.57
CA LEU A 253 -14.65 7.07 -11.77
C LEU A 253 -15.74 7.78 -12.57
N MET A 254 -16.95 7.81 -12.01
CA MET A 254 -18.09 8.60 -12.50
C MET A 254 -18.25 9.83 -11.63
N MET A 255 -18.15 11.02 -12.24
CA MET A 255 -18.20 12.32 -11.54
C MET A 255 -19.49 13.06 -11.92
N TYR A 256 -20.40 13.17 -10.97
CA TYR A 256 -21.66 13.90 -11.14
C TYR A 256 -21.58 15.28 -10.48
N ASN A 257 -22.10 16.30 -11.13
CA ASN A 257 -22.05 17.69 -10.64
C ASN A 257 -23.14 18.02 -9.63
N SER A 258 -24.22 17.25 -9.64
CA SER A 258 -25.39 17.48 -8.77
C SER A 258 -26.07 16.16 -8.41
N LEU A 259 -26.97 16.20 -7.43
CA LEU A 259 -27.82 15.06 -7.08
C LEU A 259 -28.76 14.68 -8.24
N ALA A 260 -29.19 15.63 -9.05
CA ALA A 260 -29.99 15.37 -10.23
C ALA A 260 -29.19 14.61 -11.30
N ASP A 261 -27.94 15.02 -11.54
CA ASP A 261 -27.04 14.32 -12.47
C ASP A 261 -26.72 12.90 -11.99
N LEU A 262 -26.49 12.72 -10.69
CA LEU A 262 -26.31 11.40 -10.09
C LEU A 262 -27.52 10.49 -10.35
N LYS A 263 -28.75 10.99 -10.11
CA LYS A 263 -29.98 10.24 -10.34
C LYS A 263 -30.19 9.90 -11.82
N ASN A 264 -29.82 10.80 -12.72
CA ASN A 264 -29.96 10.64 -14.17
C ASN A 264 -28.74 9.97 -14.82
N LYS A 265 -27.72 9.62 -14.04
CA LYS A 265 -26.44 9.03 -14.52
C LYS A 265 -25.75 9.89 -15.60
N LYS A 266 -25.86 11.21 -15.48
CA LYS A 266 -25.23 12.20 -16.39
C LYS A 266 -23.99 12.78 -15.72
N GLY A 267 -22.82 12.18 -15.98
CA GLY A 267 -21.57 12.60 -15.38
C GLY A 267 -20.39 12.53 -16.32
N SER A 268 -19.25 13.06 -15.86
CA SER A 268 -17.96 12.87 -16.50
C SER A 268 -17.38 11.50 -16.12
N TYR A 269 -16.60 10.96 -17.02
CA TYR A 269 -15.98 9.65 -16.93
C TYR A 269 -14.47 9.80 -16.84
N SER A 270 -13.81 8.99 -16.02
CA SER A 270 -12.37 8.79 -16.02
C SER A 270 -12.11 7.30 -15.74
N HIS A 271 -11.28 6.69 -16.57
CA HIS A 271 -10.94 5.28 -16.41
C HIS A 271 -9.42 5.11 -16.48
N TYR A 272 -8.88 4.41 -15.47
CA TYR A 272 -7.49 4.00 -15.40
C TYR A 272 -7.37 2.52 -15.70
N SER A 273 -6.31 2.16 -16.42
CA SER A 273 -5.92 0.78 -16.68
C SER A 273 -4.40 0.68 -16.51
N ASP A 274 -3.99 0.53 -15.27
CA ASP A 274 -2.62 0.65 -14.82
C ASP A 274 -2.00 -0.73 -14.57
N TYR A 275 -0.68 -0.81 -14.65
CA TYR A 275 0.05 -1.98 -14.18
C TYR A 275 1.46 -1.63 -13.71
N SER A 276 1.99 -2.48 -12.82
CA SER A 276 3.38 -2.48 -12.41
C SER A 276 3.97 -3.88 -12.59
N ASP A 277 5.06 -3.98 -13.31
CA ASP A 277 5.89 -5.17 -13.38
C ASP A 277 7.15 -4.97 -12.56
N GLY A 278 7.63 -5.99 -11.87
CA GLY A 278 8.87 -5.85 -11.14
C GLY A 278 9.58 -7.14 -10.84
N ALA A 279 10.87 -7.00 -10.60
CA ALA A 279 11.80 -8.07 -10.24
C ALA A 279 12.75 -7.60 -9.15
N GLY A 280 13.17 -8.51 -8.29
CA GLY A 280 14.19 -8.25 -7.27
C GLY A 280 15.02 -9.50 -6.98
N LEU A 281 16.30 -9.29 -6.77
CA LEU A 281 17.23 -10.29 -6.26
C LEU A 281 17.94 -9.71 -5.06
N GLN A 282 18.09 -10.52 -4.00
CA GLN A 282 18.84 -10.16 -2.82
C GLN A 282 19.74 -11.34 -2.45
N LEU A 283 21.03 -11.09 -2.34
CA LEU A 283 22.02 -12.04 -1.82
C LEU A 283 22.39 -11.60 -0.40
N ALA A 284 22.19 -12.49 0.56
CA ALA A 284 22.62 -12.32 1.93
C ALA A 284 23.79 -13.26 2.22
N ALA A 285 24.83 -12.73 2.88
CA ALA A 285 26.06 -13.43 3.21
C ALA A 285 26.35 -13.32 4.70
N ASP A 286 26.42 -14.46 5.40
CA ASP A 286 26.92 -14.54 6.77
C ASP A 286 28.45 -14.42 6.74
N VAL A 287 28.97 -13.19 7.00
CA VAL A 287 30.41 -12.88 6.92
C VAL A 287 31.16 -13.25 8.17
N ARG A 288 30.49 -13.20 9.31
CA ARG A 288 30.95 -13.66 10.63
C ARG A 288 29.77 -14.29 11.38
N GLU A 289 30.05 -14.91 12.51
CA GLU A 289 29.02 -15.29 13.47
C GLU A 289 28.24 -14.02 13.86
N ASN A 290 26.94 -13.98 13.59
CA ASN A 290 26.02 -12.86 13.84
C ASN A 290 26.18 -11.60 12.94
N ASP A 291 27.03 -11.62 11.91
CA ASP A 291 27.16 -10.51 10.97
C ASP A 291 26.57 -10.87 9.60
N LEU A 292 25.70 -10.02 9.08
CA LEU A 292 25.04 -10.25 7.79
C LEU A 292 25.33 -9.10 6.81
N LEU A 293 25.91 -9.42 5.67
CA LEU A 293 26.06 -8.50 4.54
C LEU A 293 25.05 -8.86 3.46
N SER A 294 24.23 -7.91 3.04
CA SER A 294 23.24 -8.10 2.01
C SER A 294 23.43 -7.15 0.84
N PHE A 295 23.20 -7.66 -0.37
CA PHE A 295 23.14 -6.89 -1.61
C PHE A 295 21.79 -7.12 -2.28
N ALA A 296 21.20 -6.08 -2.85
CA ALA A 296 19.94 -6.18 -3.58
C ALA A 296 19.98 -5.40 -4.88
N VAL A 297 19.31 -5.97 -5.89
CA VAL A 297 18.96 -5.33 -7.15
C VAL A 297 17.46 -5.38 -7.29
N ASN A 298 16.83 -4.24 -7.53
CA ASN A 298 15.40 -4.16 -7.78
C ASN A 298 15.16 -3.43 -9.10
N TRP A 299 14.22 -3.92 -9.87
CA TRP A 299 13.70 -3.33 -11.08
C TRP A 299 12.18 -3.25 -11.02
N LYS A 300 11.63 -2.18 -11.55
CA LYS A 300 10.18 -2.04 -11.77
C LYS A 300 9.88 -1.16 -12.95
N ASP A 301 8.76 -1.45 -13.59
CA ASP A 301 8.14 -0.69 -14.67
C ASP A 301 6.72 -0.31 -14.23
N ASP A 302 6.45 0.98 -14.11
CA ASP A 302 5.17 1.54 -13.68
C ASP A 302 4.48 2.18 -14.88
N VAL A 303 3.31 1.68 -15.25
CA VAL A 303 2.54 2.18 -16.39
C VAL A 303 1.17 2.68 -15.92
N HIS A 304 0.89 3.93 -16.23
CA HIS A 304 -0.42 4.54 -16.06
C HIS A 304 -1.06 4.81 -17.42
N ARG A 305 -2.30 4.37 -17.60
CA ARG A 305 -3.12 4.65 -18.77
C ARG A 305 -4.46 5.24 -18.33
N GLU A 306 -4.80 6.41 -18.88
CA GLU A 306 -6.04 7.10 -18.53
C GLU A 306 -6.82 7.49 -19.79
N LYS A 307 -8.15 7.43 -19.72
CA LYS A 307 -9.05 7.99 -20.75
C LYS A 307 -10.25 8.66 -20.11
N GLY A 308 -10.69 9.78 -20.73
CA GLY A 308 -11.81 10.59 -20.25
C GLY A 308 -13.18 10.23 -20.84
N ALA A 309 -13.24 9.24 -21.73
CA ALA A 309 -14.48 8.73 -22.32
C ALA A 309 -14.32 7.25 -22.72
N PRO A 310 -15.41 6.45 -22.76
CA PRO A 310 -15.34 5.01 -23.06
C PRO A 310 -14.61 4.65 -24.36
N HIS A 311 -14.77 5.49 -25.39
CA HIS A 311 -14.19 5.26 -26.73
C HIS A 311 -12.95 6.13 -27.00
N ALA A 312 -12.48 6.92 -26.04
CA ALA A 312 -11.28 7.72 -26.20
C ALA A 312 -10.02 6.85 -26.20
N ALA A 313 -8.99 7.33 -26.87
CA ALA A 313 -7.65 6.76 -26.78
C ALA A 313 -7.10 6.95 -25.36
N TYR A 314 -6.21 6.07 -24.92
CA TYR A 314 -5.56 6.19 -23.63
C TYR A 314 -4.37 7.17 -23.70
N ASP A 315 -4.34 8.11 -22.81
CA ASP A 315 -3.09 8.73 -22.40
C ASP A 315 -2.19 7.66 -21.77
N ARG A 316 -0.88 7.78 -21.91
CA ARG A 316 0.06 6.79 -21.38
C ARG A 316 1.28 7.47 -20.77
N TYR A 317 1.60 7.03 -19.56
CA TYR A 317 2.78 7.47 -18.82
C TYR A 317 3.48 6.25 -18.25
N GLU A 318 4.81 6.17 -18.44
CA GLU A 318 5.60 5.01 -18.06
C GLU A 318 6.94 5.43 -17.46
N ASP A 319 7.23 4.89 -16.28
CA ASP A 319 8.50 5.06 -15.59
C ASP A 319 9.16 3.72 -15.34
N ARG A 320 10.45 3.64 -15.64
CA ARG A 320 11.31 2.51 -15.27
C ARG A 320 12.22 2.90 -14.13
N THR A 321 12.24 2.08 -13.09
CA THR A 321 13.07 2.37 -11.91
C THR A 321 13.97 1.18 -11.59
N TRP A 322 15.24 1.47 -11.32
CA TRP A 322 16.21 0.53 -10.81
C TRP A 322 16.71 0.97 -9.45
N SER A 323 17.12 0.01 -8.63
CA SER A 323 17.76 0.26 -7.34
C SER A 323 18.84 -0.77 -7.10
N LEU A 324 20.02 -0.30 -6.74
CA LEU A 324 21.11 -1.12 -6.20
C LEU A 324 21.29 -0.75 -4.74
N ALA A 325 21.29 -1.74 -3.85
CA ALA A 325 21.41 -1.49 -2.42
C ALA A 325 22.35 -2.49 -1.75
N SER A 326 22.98 -2.04 -0.67
CA SER A 326 23.74 -2.89 0.23
C SER A 326 23.46 -2.51 1.67
N GLU A 327 23.39 -3.50 2.55
CA GLU A 327 23.17 -3.32 3.99
C GLU A 327 24.07 -4.28 4.77
N TYR A 328 24.74 -3.75 5.78
CA TYR A 328 25.56 -4.54 6.70
C TYR A 328 24.97 -4.46 8.09
N GLN A 329 24.63 -5.61 8.65
CA GLN A 329 24.21 -5.81 10.03
C GLN A 329 25.40 -6.37 10.77
N TRP A 330 25.88 -5.61 11.75
CA TRP A 330 27.11 -5.88 12.49
C TRP A 330 26.81 -6.04 13.98
N ALA A 331 27.06 -7.21 14.54
CA ALA A 331 27.13 -7.44 15.97
C ALA A 331 28.46 -6.89 16.51
N ALA A 332 28.50 -5.56 16.80
CA ALA A 332 29.71 -4.85 17.16
C ALA A 332 30.26 -5.26 18.54
N ALA A 333 29.38 -5.67 19.44
CA ALA A 333 29.66 -6.25 20.75
C ALA A 333 28.44 -7.07 21.22
N ASP A 334 28.56 -7.82 22.30
CA ASP A 334 27.50 -8.68 22.85
C ASP A 334 26.18 -7.90 23.12
N ASN A 335 26.28 -6.61 23.32
CA ASN A 335 25.15 -5.73 23.63
C ASN A 335 25.00 -4.55 22.65
N VAL A 336 25.71 -4.56 21.51
CA VAL A 336 25.70 -3.47 20.52
C VAL A 336 25.51 -4.04 19.11
N ASP A 337 24.40 -3.67 18.49
CA ASP A 337 24.16 -3.91 17.07
C ASP A 337 24.28 -2.62 16.27
N VAL A 338 24.88 -2.70 15.10
CA VAL A 338 24.95 -1.59 14.13
C VAL A 338 24.43 -2.07 12.78
N VAL A 339 23.56 -1.29 12.18
CA VAL A 339 23.08 -1.54 10.81
C VAL A 339 23.39 -0.33 9.97
N ALA A 340 24.10 -0.53 8.86
CA ALA A 340 24.41 0.51 7.89
C ALA A 340 23.96 0.09 6.51
N GLY A 341 23.28 0.98 5.78
CA GLY A 341 22.77 0.71 4.45
C GLY A 341 23.02 1.87 3.50
N ILE A 342 23.24 1.54 2.24
CA ILE A 342 23.35 2.47 1.12
C ILE A 342 22.49 1.98 -0.04
N SER A 343 21.96 2.90 -0.85
CA SER A 343 21.38 2.59 -2.15
C SER A 343 21.69 3.67 -3.19
N TYR A 344 21.72 3.24 -4.43
CA TYR A 344 21.70 4.11 -5.60
C TYR A 344 20.50 3.74 -6.45
N ASP A 345 19.58 4.69 -6.57
CA ASP A 345 18.32 4.52 -7.28
C ASP A 345 18.31 5.43 -8.50
N TRP A 346 17.78 4.93 -9.63
CA TRP A 346 17.54 5.77 -10.81
C TRP A 346 16.21 5.43 -11.46
N ARG A 347 15.57 6.46 -11.99
CA ARG A 347 14.29 6.40 -12.66
C ARG A 347 14.39 7.07 -14.03
N ASP A 348 13.99 6.33 -15.04
CA ASP A 348 13.89 6.79 -16.40
C ASP A 348 12.41 6.96 -16.78
N SER A 349 12.08 8.10 -17.42
CA SER A 349 10.80 8.32 -18.06
C SER A 349 10.84 7.62 -19.42
N VAL A 350 10.02 6.56 -19.59
CA VAL A 350 10.04 5.74 -20.82
C VAL A 350 9.06 6.28 -21.86
N GLU A 351 7.88 6.69 -21.42
CA GLU A 351 6.86 7.28 -22.27
C GLU A 351 6.02 8.28 -21.46
N ALA A 352 5.70 9.41 -22.06
CA ALA A 352 4.74 10.37 -21.54
C ALA A 352 3.99 11.05 -22.68
N LYS A 353 2.78 10.54 -22.96
CA LYS A 353 1.93 11.04 -24.04
C LYS A 353 0.50 11.26 -23.58
N LYS A 354 -0.09 12.33 -24.10
CA LYS A 354 -1.47 12.71 -23.87
C LYS A 354 -2.21 12.93 -25.20
N HIS A 355 -3.42 12.40 -25.31
CA HIS A 355 -4.32 12.64 -26.43
C HIS A 355 -5.17 13.87 -26.14
N GLU A 356 -5.02 14.91 -26.97
CA GLU A 356 -5.78 16.15 -26.82
C GLU A 356 -7.16 16.05 -27.48
N ASN A 357 -8.08 16.93 -27.08
CA ASN A 357 -9.46 16.89 -27.57
C ASN A 357 -9.59 17.20 -29.08
N ASP A 358 -8.60 17.83 -29.68
CA ASP A 358 -8.54 18.13 -31.11
C ASP A 358 -7.96 16.98 -31.96
N GLY A 359 -7.62 15.86 -31.32
CA GLY A 359 -7.03 14.67 -31.93
C GLY A 359 -5.50 14.71 -32.05
N SER A 360 -4.86 15.79 -31.65
CA SER A 360 -3.39 15.85 -31.56
C SER A 360 -2.86 15.04 -30.39
N ILE A 361 -1.57 14.71 -30.42
CA ILE A 361 -0.87 14.01 -29.33
C ILE A 361 0.25 14.91 -28.80
N THR A 362 0.18 15.23 -27.52
CA THR A 362 1.24 15.91 -26.82
C THR A 362 2.21 14.87 -26.25
N HIS A 363 3.48 14.99 -26.62
CA HIS A 363 4.59 14.25 -26.00
C HIS A 363 5.30 15.16 -25.01
N TYR A 364 5.53 14.66 -23.81
CA TYR A 364 6.27 15.39 -22.78
C TYR A 364 7.74 14.98 -22.79
N ASP A 365 8.60 15.91 -22.38
CA ASP A 365 10.05 15.67 -22.32
C ASP A 365 10.39 14.58 -21.30
N ASP A 366 11.44 13.83 -21.61
CA ASP A 366 12.01 12.82 -20.72
C ASP A 366 12.57 13.48 -19.44
N ASN A 367 12.44 12.77 -18.33
CA ASN A 367 13.00 13.19 -17.06
C ASN A 367 13.66 12.00 -16.37
N ASN A 368 14.94 11.83 -16.61
CA ASN A 368 15.76 10.80 -15.98
C ASN A 368 16.41 11.35 -14.73
N GLN A 369 16.26 10.67 -13.62
CA GLN A 369 16.74 11.14 -12.30
C GLN A 369 17.38 10.00 -11.52
N SER A 370 18.36 10.34 -10.71
CA SER A 370 18.98 9.40 -9.80
C SER A 370 19.13 9.98 -8.40
N ALA A 371 19.27 9.10 -7.42
CA ALA A 371 19.42 9.47 -6.03
C ALA A 371 20.33 8.49 -5.29
N PHE A 372 21.23 9.03 -4.47
CA PHE A 372 21.99 8.26 -3.50
C PHE A 372 21.34 8.39 -2.14
N ASN A 373 21.11 7.28 -1.47
CA ASN A 373 20.52 7.19 -0.15
C ASN A 373 21.46 6.46 0.79
N TRP A 374 21.43 6.80 2.08
CA TRP A 374 22.15 6.09 3.09
C TRP A 374 21.49 6.21 4.46
N GLN A 375 21.81 5.26 5.32
CA GLN A 375 21.30 5.22 6.68
C GLN A 375 22.25 4.46 7.58
N VAL A 376 22.21 4.79 8.88
CA VAL A 376 22.89 4.04 9.92
C VAL A 376 21.99 3.99 11.15
N MET A 377 22.02 2.86 11.85
CA MET A 377 21.34 2.66 13.14
C MET A 377 22.24 1.89 14.07
N GLY A 378 22.40 2.37 15.28
CA GLY A 378 23.02 1.67 16.38
C GLY A 378 21.97 1.31 17.43
N LYS A 379 22.02 0.10 17.97
CA LYS A 379 21.20 -0.36 19.09
C LYS A 379 22.10 -0.77 20.24
N TYR A 380 21.75 -0.38 21.44
CA TYR A 380 22.38 -0.83 22.67
C TYR A 380 21.34 -1.58 23.51
N HIS A 381 21.67 -2.80 23.88
CA HIS A 381 20.85 -3.66 24.72
C HIS A 381 21.34 -3.59 26.15
N PHE A 382 20.51 -3.11 27.06
CA PHE A 382 20.81 -3.06 28.48
C PHE A 382 20.59 -4.42 29.15
N ALA A 383 21.24 -4.67 30.27
CA ALA A 383 21.11 -5.93 30.99
C ALA A 383 19.68 -6.21 31.54
N ASN A 384 18.85 -5.19 31.64
CA ASN A 384 17.44 -5.26 32.05
C ASN A 384 16.46 -5.40 30.89
N GLU A 385 16.92 -5.82 29.71
CA GLU A 385 16.15 -5.97 28.47
C GLU A 385 15.65 -4.66 27.83
N ASP A 386 15.99 -3.50 28.40
CA ASP A 386 15.73 -2.21 27.74
C ASP A 386 16.60 -2.08 26.49
N THR A 387 16.12 -1.34 25.50
CA THR A 387 16.88 -1.10 24.26
C THR A 387 16.91 0.38 23.93
N LEU A 388 18.11 0.90 23.70
CA LEU A 388 18.34 2.23 23.15
C LEU A 388 18.72 2.11 21.67
N ALA A 389 17.98 2.76 20.79
CA ALA A 389 18.30 2.85 19.37
C ALA A 389 18.50 4.29 18.92
N LEU A 390 19.61 4.53 18.22
CA LEU A 390 19.92 5.79 17.54
C LEU A 390 20.00 5.51 16.04
N SER A 391 19.34 6.31 15.22
CA SER A 391 19.46 6.20 13.79
C SER A 391 19.57 7.56 13.11
N TYR A 392 20.26 7.57 11.98
CA TYR A 392 20.31 8.72 11.09
C TYR A 392 20.18 8.26 9.63
N TYR A 393 19.49 9.06 8.80
CA TYR A 393 19.27 8.75 7.40
C TYR A 393 19.24 9.97 6.50
N ASP A 394 19.59 9.76 5.25
CA ASP A 394 19.42 10.69 4.13
C ASP A 394 18.75 9.91 2.97
N ARG A 395 17.48 10.17 2.70
CA ARG A 395 16.65 9.39 1.78
C ARG A 395 15.86 10.27 0.84
N THR A 396 15.57 9.72 -0.32
CA THR A 396 14.84 10.39 -1.39
C THR A 396 13.58 9.63 -1.78
N ARG A 397 12.66 10.36 -2.40
CA ARG A 397 11.48 9.86 -3.12
C ARG A 397 11.41 10.52 -4.49
N PHE A 398 11.24 9.73 -5.53
CA PHE A 398 10.96 10.25 -6.86
C PHE A 398 9.52 10.78 -6.95
N PRO A 399 9.28 11.88 -7.69
CA PRO A 399 7.93 12.36 -7.98
C PRO A 399 7.13 11.31 -8.73
N THR A 400 5.86 11.16 -8.37
CA THR A 400 4.92 10.25 -9.04
C THR A 400 4.56 10.76 -10.45
N LEU A 401 3.99 9.88 -11.27
CA LEU A 401 3.46 10.26 -12.59
C LEU A 401 2.43 11.38 -12.46
N LYS A 402 1.54 11.32 -11.47
CA LYS A 402 0.55 12.36 -11.22
C LYS A 402 1.17 13.72 -10.87
N GLU A 403 2.19 13.76 -10.03
CA GLU A 403 2.83 15.00 -9.62
C GLU A 403 3.51 15.71 -10.82
N ARG A 404 3.97 14.95 -11.79
CA ARG A 404 4.64 15.48 -13.00
C ARG A 404 3.69 15.83 -14.13
N TYR A 405 2.65 15.05 -14.36
CA TYR A 405 1.84 15.11 -15.60
C TYR A 405 0.37 15.45 -15.39
N THR A 406 -0.10 15.69 -14.12
CA THR A 406 -1.52 16.01 -13.95
C THR A 406 -1.90 17.31 -14.61
N THR A 407 -3.02 17.26 -15.35
CA THR A 407 -3.70 18.43 -15.90
C THR A 407 -5.00 18.73 -15.16
N SER A 408 -5.33 17.93 -14.14
CA SER A 408 -6.55 18.11 -13.35
C SER A 408 -6.50 19.46 -12.63
N LYS A 409 -7.54 20.27 -12.80
CA LYS A 409 -7.66 21.58 -12.12
C LYS A 409 -7.80 21.33 -10.62
N PRO A 410 -6.89 21.84 -9.78
CA PRO A 410 -7.07 21.82 -8.34
C PRO A 410 -8.33 22.61 -7.95
N ALA A 411 -8.80 22.42 -6.72
CA ALA A 411 -9.89 23.25 -6.18
C ALA A 411 -9.47 24.74 -6.12
N TYR A 412 -10.43 25.66 -6.26
CA TYR A 412 -10.24 27.11 -6.05
C TYR A 412 -9.39 27.84 -7.10
N ASN A 413 -9.76 27.78 -8.39
CA ASN A 413 -9.14 28.57 -9.47
C ASN A 413 -7.63 28.38 -9.63
N GLN A 414 -7.04 27.36 -9.09
CA GLN A 414 -5.64 27.02 -9.34
C GLN A 414 -5.48 26.37 -10.71
N ILE A 415 -4.38 26.63 -11.38
CA ILE A 415 -4.02 25.99 -12.64
C ILE A 415 -3.02 24.88 -12.29
N ALA A 416 -3.33 23.64 -12.66
CA ALA A 416 -2.33 22.58 -12.63
C ALA A 416 -1.37 22.79 -13.82
N ILE A 417 -0.09 22.99 -13.52
CA ILE A 417 0.96 23.10 -14.53
C ILE A 417 1.70 21.77 -14.56
N VAL A 418 1.73 21.16 -15.74
CA VAL A 418 2.55 19.96 -15.98
C VAL A 418 4.02 20.34 -15.78
N ASN A 419 4.72 19.57 -14.96
CA ASN A 419 6.15 19.76 -14.69
C ASN A 419 6.90 18.42 -14.77
N PRO A 420 7.28 17.97 -15.99
CA PRO A 420 8.06 16.75 -16.16
C PRO A 420 9.40 16.79 -15.40
N GLN A 421 9.98 17.99 -15.23
CA GLN A 421 11.30 18.21 -14.61
C GLN A 421 11.29 18.32 -13.08
N LEU A 422 10.17 17.92 -12.44
CA LEU A 422 10.07 17.92 -10.98
C LEU A 422 11.14 17.02 -10.34
N LYS A 423 11.91 17.59 -9.42
CA LYS A 423 13.05 16.91 -8.77
C LYS A 423 12.61 16.00 -7.63
N PRO A 424 13.42 14.99 -7.25
CA PRO A 424 13.15 14.15 -6.08
C PRO A 424 13.04 14.96 -4.80
N GLU A 425 12.12 14.55 -3.94
CA GLU A 425 12.09 14.99 -2.55
C GLU A 425 13.21 14.32 -1.76
N ARG A 426 13.74 15.01 -0.76
CA ARG A 426 14.79 14.50 0.12
C ARG A 426 14.47 14.76 1.58
N ALA A 427 14.63 13.74 2.42
CA ALA A 427 14.51 13.84 3.85
C ALA A 427 15.81 13.42 4.53
N ARG A 428 16.27 14.26 5.47
CA ARG A 428 17.36 13.97 6.41
C ARG A 428 16.81 13.98 7.80
N GLY A 429 17.12 12.96 8.59
CA GLY A 429 16.60 12.88 9.94
C GLY A 429 17.40 11.99 10.84
N GLY A 430 17.40 12.34 12.13
CA GLY A 430 17.89 11.50 13.21
C GLY A 430 16.75 11.04 14.10
N ARG A 431 16.90 9.88 14.71
CA ARG A 431 15.94 9.32 15.64
C ARG A 431 16.60 8.75 16.86
N PHE A 432 16.02 9.07 17.99
CA PHE A 432 16.26 8.45 19.27
C PHE A 432 15.04 7.60 19.65
N ASN A 433 15.24 6.35 20.06
CA ASN A 433 14.19 5.47 20.57
C ASN A 433 14.71 4.75 21.82
N LEU A 434 13.95 4.83 22.88
CA LEU A 434 14.22 4.09 24.11
C LEU A 434 13.01 3.21 24.39
N GLU A 435 13.21 1.90 24.39
CA GLU A 435 12.21 0.90 24.74
C GLU A 435 12.50 0.39 26.14
N TRP A 436 11.53 0.59 27.03
CA TRP A 436 11.59 0.14 28.42
C TRP A 436 10.79 -1.14 28.57
N CYS A 437 11.42 -2.22 29.03
CA CYS A 437 10.74 -3.40 29.50
C CYS A 437 10.24 -3.19 30.94
N LEU A 438 8.99 -2.77 31.09
CA LEU A 438 8.32 -2.76 32.40
C LEU A 438 8.06 -4.21 32.81
N HIS A 439 9.00 -4.80 33.54
CA HIS A 439 8.72 -6.03 34.29
C HIS A 439 7.78 -5.65 35.42
N ALA A 440 6.47 -5.69 35.17
CA ALA A 440 5.49 -5.70 36.24
C ALA A 440 5.67 -7.01 37.04
N ARG A 441 6.51 -7.01 38.04
CA ARG A 441 6.43 -7.97 39.13
C ARG A 441 5.12 -7.68 39.89
N LEU A 442 4.00 -8.05 39.30
CA LEU A 442 2.79 -8.31 40.04
C LEU A 442 2.98 -9.69 40.72
N GLY A 443 3.63 -9.68 41.90
CA GLY A 443 3.48 -10.76 42.81
C GLY A 443 2.02 -10.77 43.29
N ILE A 444 1.26 -11.74 42.84
CA ILE A 444 0.07 -12.28 43.53
C ILE A 444 0.38 -13.72 43.83
#